data_11cc467066b0961677b5ba6792cd8abf
#
_entry.id   11cc467066b0961677b5ba6792cd8abf
#
_cell.length_a   1.000
_cell.length_b   1.000
_cell.length_c   1.000
_cell.angle_alpha   90.00
_cell.angle_beta   90.00
_cell.angle_gamma   90.00
#
_symmetry.space_group_name_H-M   'P 1'
#
loop_
_entity.id
_entity.type
_entity.pdbx_description
1 polymer ?
#
loop_
_entity_poly.entity_id
_entity_poly.type
_entity_poly.pdbx_seq_one_letter_code
_entity_poly.pdbx_strand_id
1 'polypeptide(L)'
;MDSRKTLEFARKLIINDYNEYIKDIILDKDRPVLKIVFHREIYLYLRYNDYGEYSYSAIFSPNPDDQLRFDNYDDIWDVKTRHHHFHTRGMSKVSDSPMKGQPEHDIPILLQFVLKGIEE
;
A
#
# COMPACT_ATOMS: atom_id res chain seq x y z
N MET A 1 5.92 0.00 18.08
CA MET A 1 6.43 -0.21 16.72
C MET A 1 7.07 1.07 16.22
N ASP A 2 8.25 0.98 15.62
CA ASP A 2 8.94 2.13 15.02
C ASP A 2 8.55 2.21 13.55
N SER A 3 7.75 3.20 13.20
CA SER A 3 7.22 3.36 11.84
C SER A 3 8.32 3.50 10.78
N ARG A 4 9.39 4.24 11.09
CA ARG A 4 10.48 4.43 10.13
C ARG A 4 11.26 3.16 9.89
N LYS A 5 11.53 2.36 10.93
CA LYS A 5 12.18 1.06 10.77
C LYS A 5 11.32 0.10 9.96
N THR A 6 10.01 0.14 10.19
CA THR A 6 9.06 -0.68 9.43
C THR A 6 9.10 -0.32 7.94
N LEU A 7 9.14 0.98 7.62
CA LEU A 7 9.22 1.46 6.26
C LEU A 7 10.57 1.11 5.60
N GLU A 8 11.66 1.19 6.33
CA GLU A 8 12.98 0.79 5.82
C GLU A 8 13.01 -0.70 5.50
N PHE A 9 12.39 -1.52 6.33
CA PHE A 9 12.26 -2.95 6.09
C PHE A 9 11.41 -3.21 4.84
N ALA A 10 10.26 -2.55 4.72
CA ALA A 10 9.40 -2.65 3.54
C ALA A 10 10.16 -2.25 2.28
N ARG A 11 10.94 -1.16 2.33
CA ARG A 11 11.76 -0.72 1.21
C ARG A 11 12.74 -1.78 0.76
N LYS A 12 13.42 -2.43 1.71
CA LYS A 12 14.38 -3.51 1.41
C LYS A 12 13.70 -4.68 0.72
N LEU A 13 12.53 -5.10 1.22
CA LEU A 13 11.77 -6.17 0.60
C LEU A 13 11.39 -5.85 -0.84
N ILE A 14 10.93 -4.63 -1.08
CA ILE A 14 10.49 -4.19 -2.40
C ILE A 14 11.67 -4.11 -3.37
N ILE A 15 12.77 -3.51 -2.96
CA ILE A 15 13.98 -3.41 -3.80
C ILE A 15 14.52 -4.81 -4.11
N ASN A 16 14.52 -5.69 -3.14
CA ASN A 16 15.08 -7.02 -3.28
C ASN A 16 14.30 -7.88 -4.28
N ASP A 17 12.98 -7.85 -4.20
CA ASP A 17 12.12 -8.78 -4.93
C ASP A 17 11.44 -8.17 -6.16
N TYR A 18 11.32 -6.84 -6.24
CA TYR A 18 10.51 -6.17 -7.27
C TYR A 18 11.24 -5.04 -7.99
N ASN A 19 12.55 -4.94 -7.85
CA ASN A 19 13.34 -3.83 -8.39
C ASN A 19 13.12 -3.62 -9.90
N GLU A 20 12.93 -4.69 -10.65
CA GLU A 20 12.75 -4.63 -12.11
C GLU A 20 11.50 -3.85 -12.54
N TYR A 21 10.50 -3.73 -11.66
CA TYR A 21 9.25 -3.02 -11.94
C TYR A 21 9.27 -1.56 -11.51
N ILE A 22 10.32 -1.15 -10.81
CA ILE A 22 10.37 0.13 -10.10
C ILE A 22 11.23 1.13 -10.85
N LYS A 23 10.66 2.33 -11.07
CA LYS A 23 11.38 3.46 -11.63
C LYS A 23 12.11 4.25 -10.54
N ASP A 24 11.48 4.39 -9.37
CA ASP A 24 12.06 5.12 -8.24
C ASP A 24 11.41 4.68 -6.93
N ILE A 25 12.12 4.83 -5.83
CA ILE A 25 11.59 4.54 -4.49
C ILE A 25 12.15 5.58 -3.52
N ILE A 26 11.26 6.28 -2.83
CA ILE A 26 11.60 7.44 -2.03
C ILE A 26 11.02 7.28 -0.62
N LEU A 27 11.90 7.21 0.38
CA LEU A 27 11.49 7.28 1.78
C LEU A 27 11.48 8.75 2.18
N ASP A 28 10.29 9.25 2.56
CA ASP A 28 10.16 10.65 2.93
C ASP A 28 11.03 10.95 4.16
N LYS A 29 11.74 12.06 4.11
CA LYS A 29 12.68 12.45 5.15
C LYS A 29 11.98 12.90 6.43
N ASP A 30 10.82 13.52 6.30
CA ASP A 30 10.14 14.19 7.42
C ASP A 30 8.89 13.42 7.91
N ARG A 31 8.28 12.63 7.04
CA ARG A 31 7.05 11.88 7.35
C ARG A 31 7.25 10.39 7.17
N PRO A 32 6.54 9.54 7.92
CA PRO A 32 6.68 8.09 7.78
C PRO A 32 5.91 7.58 6.55
N VAL A 33 6.40 7.94 5.37
CA VAL A 33 5.80 7.59 4.07
C VAL A 33 6.88 7.08 3.13
N LEU A 34 6.63 5.91 2.51
CA LEU A 34 7.45 5.37 1.44
C LEU A 34 6.67 5.49 0.13
N LYS A 35 7.25 6.17 -0.85
CA LYS A 35 6.66 6.31 -2.18
C LYS A 35 7.40 5.44 -3.17
N ILE A 36 6.69 4.56 -3.84
CA ILE A 36 7.22 3.73 -4.92
C ILE A 36 6.64 4.24 -6.24
N VAL A 37 7.52 4.54 -7.19
CA VAL A 37 7.13 4.98 -8.52
C VAL A 37 7.37 3.82 -9.49
N PHE A 38 6.30 3.36 -10.10
CA PHE A 38 6.37 2.36 -11.17
C PHE A 38 6.41 3.06 -12.52
N HIS A 39 6.68 2.33 -13.58
CA HIS A 39 6.59 2.87 -14.94
C HIS A 39 5.15 3.29 -15.21
N ARG A 40 4.93 4.17 -16.20
CA ARG A 40 3.64 4.74 -16.59
C ARG A 40 3.03 5.67 -15.52
N GLU A 41 3.88 6.23 -14.65
CA GLU A 41 3.44 7.17 -13.59
C GLU A 41 2.38 6.56 -12.66
N ILE A 42 2.59 5.33 -12.27
CA ILE A 42 1.77 4.65 -11.27
C ILE A 42 2.51 4.72 -9.94
N TYR A 43 1.81 5.11 -8.88
CA TYR A 43 2.40 5.39 -7.58
C TYR A 43 1.80 4.49 -6.51
N LEU A 44 2.66 4.03 -5.59
CA LEU A 44 2.23 3.29 -4.41
C LEU A 44 2.79 4.02 -3.18
N TYR A 45 1.91 4.31 -2.23
CA TYR A 45 2.28 4.95 -0.96
C TYR A 45 2.07 3.97 0.17
N LEU A 46 3.12 3.75 0.96
CA LEU A 46 3.04 2.95 2.18
C LEU A 46 3.20 3.86 3.38
N ARG A 47 2.27 3.77 4.31
CA ARG A 47 2.29 4.52 5.56
C ARG A 47 2.11 3.57 6.73
N TYR A 48 2.97 3.73 7.73
CA TYR A 48 2.84 3.05 9.03
C TYR A 48 2.99 4.09 10.11
N ASN A 49 2.24 3.96 11.21
CA ASN A 49 2.48 4.78 12.38
C ASN A 49 2.96 3.92 13.55
N ASP A 50 3.27 4.57 14.68
CA ASP A 50 3.82 3.86 15.85
C ASP A 50 2.75 3.12 16.66
N TYR A 51 1.47 3.24 16.26
CA TYR A 51 0.33 2.65 16.94
C TYR A 51 -0.22 1.41 16.24
N GLY A 52 0.51 0.89 15.26
CA GLY A 52 0.07 -0.29 14.52
C GLY A 52 -0.91 -0.02 13.39
N GLU A 53 -1.16 1.23 13.05
CA GLU A 53 -2.00 1.59 11.92
C GLU A 53 -1.17 1.68 10.65
N TYR A 54 -1.78 1.35 9.52
CA TYR A 54 -1.12 1.39 8.22
C TYR A 54 -2.11 1.84 7.14
N SER A 55 -1.55 2.31 6.02
CA SER A 55 -2.32 2.62 4.81
C SER A 55 -1.44 2.33 3.59
N TYR A 56 -1.96 1.55 2.66
CA TYR A 56 -1.33 1.28 1.37
C TYR A 56 -2.26 1.82 0.28
N SER A 57 -1.79 2.83 -0.48
CA SER A 57 -2.58 3.46 -1.53
C SER A 57 -1.87 3.34 -2.87
N ALA A 58 -2.53 2.73 -3.85
CA ALA A 58 -2.02 2.66 -5.22
C ALA A 58 -2.84 3.57 -6.12
N ILE A 59 -2.16 4.45 -6.85
CA ILE A 59 -2.77 5.44 -7.74
C ILE A 59 -2.37 5.11 -9.16
N PHE A 60 -3.35 4.79 -10.00
CA PHE A 60 -3.12 4.27 -11.36
C PHE A 60 -3.22 5.33 -12.44
N SER A 61 -3.87 6.46 -12.19
CA SER A 61 -4.01 7.56 -13.14
C SER A 61 -4.37 8.85 -12.41
N PRO A 62 -4.41 10.02 -13.12
CA PRO A 62 -4.83 11.27 -12.50
C PRO A 62 -6.30 11.32 -12.08
N ASN A 63 -7.12 10.37 -12.55
CA ASN A 63 -8.52 10.29 -12.13
C ASN A 63 -8.60 9.94 -10.64
N PRO A 64 -9.28 10.75 -9.80
CA PRO A 64 -9.36 10.51 -8.35
C PRO A 64 -9.93 9.16 -7.95
N ASP A 65 -10.78 8.56 -8.80
CA ASP A 65 -11.39 7.27 -8.53
C ASP A 65 -10.51 6.09 -8.95
N ASP A 66 -9.44 6.34 -9.70
CA ASP A 66 -8.58 5.29 -10.23
C ASP A 66 -7.47 4.93 -9.26
N GLN A 67 -7.89 4.47 -8.08
CA GLN A 67 -6.98 4.07 -7.01
C GLN A 67 -7.58 2.93 -6.19
N LEU A 68 -6.71 2.23 -5.47
CA LEU A 68 -7.13 1.27 -4.47
C LEU A 68 -6.43 1.59 -3.15
N ARG A 69 -7.00 1.15 -2.03
CA ARG A 69 -6.39 1.37 -0.72
C ARG A 69 -6.70 0.24 0.25
N PHE A 70 -5.68 -0.20 0.96
CA PHE A 70 -5.82 -1.10 2.10
C PHE A 70 -5.42 -0.33 3.36
N ASP A 71 -6.26 -0.36 4.38
CA ASP A 71 -5.88 0.25 5.66
C ASP A 71 -6.65 -0.36 6.84
N ASN A 72 -6.29 0.04 8.05
CA ASN A 72 -6.98 -0.38 9.27
C ASN A 72 -7.42 0.83 10.11
N TYR A 73 -7.56 2.00 9.47
CA TYR A 73 -8.17 3.17 10.11
C TYR A 73 -9.68 3.01 10.12
N ASP A 74 -10.34 3.70 11.04
CA ASP A 74 -11.81 3.79 11.08
C ASP A 74 -12.52 2.42 11.08
N ASP A 75 -12.76 1.89 12.25
CA ASP A 75 -13.47 0.61 12.41
C ASP A 75 -14.99 0.79 12.26
N ILE A 76 -15.43 1.39 11.16
CA ILE A 76 -16.83 1.66 10.86
C ILE A 76 -17.39 0.77 9.74
N TRP A 77 -16.52 0.01 9.08
CA TRP A 77 -16.89 -0.78 7.91
C TRP A 77 -17.36 -2.17 8.31
N ASP A 78 -18.49 -2.59 7.72
CA ASP A 78 -19.06 -3.91 7.98
C ASP A 78 -18.40 -4.95 7.09
N VAL A 79 -17.20 -5.37 7.48
CA VAL A 79 -16.42 -6.40 6.80
C VAL A 79 -15.97 -7.43 7.83
N LYS A 80 -15.73 -8.66 7.38
CA LYS A 80 -15.33 -9.77 8.27
C LYS A 80 -13.95 -9.57 8.87
N THR A 81 -13.08 -8.85 8.16
CA THR A 81 -11.69 -8.62 8.56
C THR A 81 -11.52 -7.36 9.41
N ARG A 82 -12.61 -6.82 9.97
CA ARG A 82 -12.57 -5.62 10.83
C ARG A 82 -11.37 -5.71 11.75
N HIS A 83 -10.68 -4.67 11.87
CA HIS A 83 -10.66 -3.32 11.34
C HIS A 83 -9.87 -3.16 10.03
N HIS A 84 -9.35 -4.25 9.50
CA HIS A 84 -8.67 -4.26 8.20
C HIS A 84 -9.73 -4.23 7.09
N HIS A 85 -9.59 -3.29 6.16
CA HIS A 85 -10.54 -3.18 5.05
C HIS A 85 -9.86 -2.77 3.77
N PHE A 86 -10.53 -3.04 2.64
CA PHE A 86 -10.02 -2.81 1.31
C PHE A 86 -11.00 -1.94 0.52
N HIS A 87 -10.52 -0.76 0.07
CA HIS A 87 -11.24 0.10 -0.87
C HIS A 87 -10.85 -0.31 -2.27
N THR A 88 -11.79 -0.92 -3.02
CA THR A 88 -11.51 -1.48 -4.35
C THR A 88 -11.33 -0.38 -5.39
N ARG A 89 -10.50 -0.68 -6.41
CA ARG A 89 -10.18 0.29 -7.46
C ARG A 89 -11.42 0.75 -8.22
N GLY A 90 -11.57 2.06 -8.37
CA GLY A 90 -12.64 2.67 -9.16
C GLY A 90 -14.03 2.53 -8.58
N MET A 91 -14.17 2.01 -7.36
CA MET A 91 -15.46 1.74 -6.75
C MET A 91 -15.52 2.31 -5.35
N SER A 92 -16.72 2.69 -4.93
CA SER A 92 -16.96 3.13 -3.55
C SER A 92 -17.15 1.95 -2.60
N LYS A 93 -17.00 0.73 -3.09
CA LYS A 93 -17.19 -0.49 -2.31
C LYS A 93 -16.01 -0.73 -1.37
N VAL A 94 -16.33 -1.15 -0.15
CA VAL A 94 -15.36 -1.59 0.84
C VAL A 94 -15.57 -3.10 1.08
N SER A 95 -14.49 -3.86 1.08
CA SER A 95 -14.55 -5.30 1.22
C SER A 95 -13.53 -5.82 2.23
N ASP A 96 -13.53 -7.14 2.47
CA ASP A 96 -12.56 -7.81 3.33
C ASP A 96 -11.14 -7.58 2.81
N SER A 97 -10.19 -7.51 3.72
CA SER A 97 -8.79 -7.28 3.41
C SER A 97 -7.92 -8.47 3.80
N PRO A 98 -6.96 -8.85 2.96
CA PRO A 98 -5.97 -9.88 3.31
C PRO A 98 -4.81 -9.35 4.13
N MET A 99 -4.77 -8.03 4.39
CA MET A 99 -3.63 -7.38 5.03
C MET A 99 -3.66 -7.52 6.55
N LYS A 100 -2.47 -7.46 7.17
CA LYS A 100 -2.30 -7.58 8.62
C LYS A 100 -1.51 -6.41 9.22
N GLY A 101 -0.95 -5.53 8.38
CA GLY A 101 -0.08 -4.45 8.84
C GLY A 101 1.36 -4.88 9.04
N GLN A 102 1.76 -6.04 8.53
CA GLN A 102 3.11 -6.60 8.63
C GLN A 102 3.74 -6.65 7.24
N PRO A 103 4.85 -5.94 7.00
CA PRO A 103 5.46 -5.87 5.66
C PRO A 103 5.76 -7.22 5.03
N GLU A 104 6.35 -8.16 5.76
CA GLU A 104 6.71 -9.46 5.22
C GLU A 104 5.51 -10.26 4.74
N HIS A 105 4.35 -10.06 5.35
CA HIS A 105 3.10 -10.68 4.94
C HIS A 105 2.42 -9.88 3.82
N ASP A 106 2.36 -8.56 3.99
CA ASP A 106 1.51 -7.70 3.16
C ASP A 106 2.14 -7.32 1.82
N ILE A 107 3.46 -7.10 1.77
CA ILE A 107 4.13 -6.62 0.55
C ILE A 107 3.92 -7.55 -0.65
N PRO A 108 4.13 -8.87 -0.54
CA PRO A 108 3.90 -9.75 -1.69
C PRO A 108 2.48 -9.70 -2.22
N ILE A 109 1.48 -9.62 -1.33
CA ILE A 109 0.08 -9.54 -1.71
C ILE A 109 -0.22 -8.20 -2.39
N LEU A 110 0.25 -7.11 -1.76
CA LEU A 110 0.06 -5.76 -2.27
C LEU A 110 0.65 -5.59 -3.67
N LEU A 111 1.87 -6.06 -3.89
CA LEU A 111 2.54 -5.95 -5.17
C LEU A 111 1.82 -6.76 -6.26
N GLN A 112 1.18 -7.88 -5.92
CA GLN A 112 0.35 -8.62 -6.88
C GLN A 112 -0.82 -7.77 -7.36
N PHE A 113 -1.51 -7.08 -6.44
CA PHE A 113 -2.61 -6.18 -6.81
C PHE A 113 -2.13 -5.03 -7.68
N VAL A 114 -1.00 -4.41 -7.32
CA VAL A 114 -0.47 -3.26 -8.05
C VAL A 114 0.00 -3.67 -9.45
N LEU A 115 0.79 -4.73 -9.56
CA LEU A 115 1.32 -5.18 -10.85
C LEU A 115 0.22 -5.66 -11.77
N LYS A 116 -0.80 -6.31 -11.25
CA LYS A 116 -1.97 -6.70 -12.02
C LYS A 116 -2.72 -5.47 -12.55
N GLY A 117 -2.86 -4.45 -11.72
CA GLY A 117 -3.49 -3.18 -12.11
C GLY A 117 -2.72 -2.44 -13.19
N ILE A 118 -1.39 -2.57 -13.23
CA ILE A 118 -0.55 -1.95 -14.25
C ILE A 118 -0.79 -2.61 -15.62
N GLU A 119 -1.05 -3.92 -15.65
CA GLU A 119 -1.30 -4.67 -16.88
C GLU A 119 -2.64 -4.31 -17.51
N GLU A 120 -3.57 -3.81 -16.73
CA GLU A 120 -4.88 -3.38 -17.22
C GLU A 120 -4.77 -1.98 -17.84
#